data_b17e411b97adf7f2977b0bf89b919442
#
_entry.id   b17e411b97adf7f2977b0bf89b919442
#
_cell.length_a   1.000
_cell.length_b   1.000
_cell.length_c   1.000
_cell.angle_alpha   90.00
_cell.angle_beta   90.00
_cell.angle_gamma   90.00
#
_symmetry.space_group_name_H-M   'P 1'
#
loop_
_entity.id
_entity.type
_entity.pdbx_description
1 polymer ?
#
loop_
_entity_poly.entity_id
_entity_poly.type
_entity_poly.pdbx_seq_one_letter_code
_entity_poly.pdbx_strand_id
1 'polypeptide(L)'
;MRKLLLIVMVALFAIQSQADNVKFTVSDGIDNAGVKSKIENGVSRMLTEINAAQDAGRSLNFSAMGNIGTRVQQSMAMLWENCPFECTDEEIIEHCITTGTGYQVRNIPLMMKPTGEREFGEDEYQEAVISFDKHGNVESFYLSISMNLYMNVIKSNLELTDLRRRQLILDYVEQFRTAYNQKDIKFLNQVFSDDALIITGKVITTKHAEGFTSQKIQYNKQSKEQYIKNLSGVFKRNSYIKVTFDDIEVMRHPVNPNFYGVTLLQGWTSGRYHDDGYLFLLWDFTNESAPQIHVRTWQPDKIGGKPLPKDEVFNLSDFDI
;
A
#
# COMPACT_ATOMS: atom_id res chain seq x y z
N MET A 1 69.11 27.13 17.97
CA MET A 1 67.87 26.49 18.50
C MET A 1 66.87 26.38 17.38
N ARG A 2 66.80 25.16 16.78
CA ARG A 2 65.88 24.86 15.67
C ARG A 2 64.57 24.33 16.28
N LYS A 3 63.46 25.08 16.06
CA LYS A 3 62.12 24.63 16.41
C LYS A 3 61.64 23.68 15.34
N LEU A 4 61.47 22.43 15.71
CA LEU A 4 60.86 21.36 14.88
C LEU A 4 59.34 21.57 14.95
N LEU A 5 58.71 21.95 13.83
CA LEU A 5 57.28 22.02 13.69
C LEU A 5 56.76 20.61 13.31
N LEU A 6 56.12 19.93 14.25
CA LEU A 6 55.46 18.63 14.02
C LEU A 6 54.06 18.91 13.43
N ILE A 7 53.93 18.72 12.13
CA ILE A 7 52.61 18.73 11.45
C ILE A 7 51.99 17.36 11.68
N VAL A 8 51.00 17.29 12.57
CA VAL A 8 50.14 16.13 12.73
C VAL A 8 49.09 16.21 11.62
N MET A 9 49.30 15.41 10.56
CA MET A 9 48.31 15.21 9.52
C MET A 9 47.25 14.23 10.05
N VAL A 10 46.15 14.75 10.55
CA VAL A 10 44.97 13.93 10.88
C VAL A 10 44.34 13.53 9.54
N ALA A 11 44.65 12.29 9.09
CA ALA A 11 43.91 11.66 8.01
C ALA A 11 42.51 11.32 8.53
N LEU A 12 41.53 12.17 8.20
CA LEU A 12 40.12 11.81 8.28
C LEU A 12 39.87 10.68 7.27
N PHE A 13 39.94 9.46 7.73
CA PHE A 13 39.30 8.36 7.01
C PHE A 13 37.78 8.65 7.07
N ALA A 14 37.24 9.25 6.02
CA ALA A 14 35.85 9.13 5.72
C ALA A 14 35.60 7.63 5.50
N ILE A 15 35.06 6.95 6.49
CA ILE A 15 34.45 5.64 6.33
C ILE A 15 33.23 5.96 5.42
N GLN A 16 33.42 5.83 4.11
CA GLN A 16 32.29 5.69 3.21
C GLN A 16 31.64 4.38 3.62
N SER A 17 30.54 4.46 4.32
CA SER A 17 29.58 3.38 4.43
C SER A 17 29.25 3.00 2.98
N GLN A 18 29.80 1.91 2.51
CA GLN A 18 29.45 1.35 1.23
C GLN A 18 28.10 0.68 1.51
N ALA A 19 27.03 1.25 0.97
CA ALA A 19 25.73 0.62 1.06
C ALA A 19 25.87 -0.82 0.58
N ASP A 20 25.47 -1.76 1.41
CA ASP A 20 25.58 -3.18 1.10
C ASP A 20 24.71 -3.48 -0.13
N ASN A 21 25.33 -4.15 -1.14
CA ASN A 21 24.64 -4.52 -2.37
C ASN A 21 23.60 -5.58 -2.04
N VAL A 22 22.33 -5.25 -2.18
CA VAL A 22 21.23 -6.22 -2.03
C VAL A 22 21.20 -7.13 -3.24
N LYS A 23 21.28 -8.44 -3.01
CA LYS A 23 21.14 -9.47 -4.03
C LYS A 23 19.73 -10.03 -4.03
N PHE A 24 19.04 -9.89 -5.15
CA PHE A 24 17.73 -10.50 -5.36
C PHE A 24 17.82 -11.67 -6.34
N THR A 25 17.17 -12.78 -6.02
CA THR A 25 17.15 -14.02 -6.81
C THR A 25 15.69 -14.52 -6.92
N VAL A 26 15.27 -14.86 -8.12
CA VAL A 26 13.99 -15.54 -8.36
C VAL A 26 14.22 -17.04 -8.23
N SER A 27 13.52 -17.69 -7.28
CA SER A 27 13.62 -19.15 -7.09
C SER A 27 12.99 -19.90 -8.26
N ASP A 28 11.77 -19.52 -8.64
CA ASP A 28 10.98 -20.14 -9.71
C ASP A 28 9.92 -19.18 -10.28
N GLY A 29 9.05 -19.66 -11.19
CA GLY A 29 7.94 -18.89 -11.76
C GLY A 29 8.27 -18.11 -13.02
N ILE A 30 9.51 -18.17 -13.55
CA ILE A 30 9.91 -17.57 -14.84
C ILE A 30 10.72 -18.59 -15.66
N ASP A 31 10.16 -19.04 -16.78
CA ASP A 31 10.85 -19.98 -17.68
C ASP A 31 11.89 -19.30 -18.56
N ASN A 32 11.68 -18.03 -18.92
CA ASN A 32 12.60 -17.27 -19.77
C ASN A 32 13.80 -16.75 -18.97
N ALA A 33 14.96 -17.36 -19.15
CA ALA A 33 16.17 -17.01 -18.42
C ALA A 33 16.61 -15.53 -18.62
N GLY A 34 16.38 -14.96 -19.80
CA GLY A 34 16.71 -13.55 -20.08
C GLY A 34 15.80 -12.59 -19.30
N VAL A 35 14.50 -12.88 -19.22
CA VAL A 35 13.54 -12.11 -18.43
C VAL A 35 13.83 -12.27 -16.95
N LYS A 36 14.10 -13.51 -16.48
CA LYS A 36 14.50 -13.81 -15.11
C LYS A 36 15.69 -12.95 -14.69
N SER A 37 16.80 -13.03 -15.43
CA SER A 37 18.01 -12.25 -15.14
C SER A 37 17.77 -10.74 -15.14
N LYS A 38 16.90 -10.24 -16.02
CA LYS A 38 16.56 -8.83 -16.05
C LYS A 38 15.79 -8.36 -14.82
N ILE A 39 14.84 -9.18 -14.35
CA ILE A 39 14.07 -8.92 -13.12
C ILE A 39 15.00 -8.97 -11.91
N GLU A 40 15.82 -10.00 -11.77
CA GLU A 40 16.78 -10.15 -10.68
C GLU A 40 17.74 -8.95 -10.57
N ASN A 41 18.34 -8.56 -11.70
CA ASN A 41 19.23 -7.40 -11.75
C ASN A 41 18.49 -6.08 -11.48
N GLY A 42 17.25 -5.93 -11.98
CA GLY A 42 16.43 -4.74 -11.78
C GLY A 42 16.08 -4.52 -10.31
N VAL A 43 15.59 -5.58 -9.64
CA VAL A 43 15.25 -5.53 -8.21
C VAL A 43 16.51 -5.31 -7.36
N SER A 44 17.59 -6.04 -7.61
CA SER A 44 18.85 -5.85 -6.88
C SER A 44 19.37 -4.41 -6.95
N ARG A 45 19.37 -3.79 -8.13
CA ARG A 45 19.76 -2.39 -8.30
C ARG A 45 18.82 -1.41 -7.62
N MET A 46 17.52 -1.67 -7.65
CA MET A 46 16.51 -0.86 -6.98
C MET A 46 16.73 -0.86 -5.47
N LEU A 47 16.88 -2.02 -4.85
CA LEU A 47 17.05 -2.15 -3.40
C LEU A 47 18.41 -1.59 -2.95
N THR A 48 19.48 -1.83 -3.71
CA THR A 48 20.80 -1.24 -3.44
C THR A 48 20.76 0.28 -3.46
N GLU A 49 20.07 0.90 -4.44
CA GLU A 49 19.93 2.36 -4.49
C GLU A 49 19.06 2.91 -3.35
N ILE A 50 18.00 2.18 -2.97
CA ILE A 50 17.17 2.52 -1.80
C ILE A 50 18.04 2.62 -0.55
N ASN A 51 18.86 1.61 -0.28
CA ASN A 51 19.76 1.60 0.87
C ASN A 51 20.82 2.71 0.79
N ALA A 52 21.42 2.91 -0.38
CA ALA A 52 22.38 4.00 -0.60
C ALA A 52 21.78 5.40 -0.41
N ALA A 53 20.52 5.58 -0.78
CA ALA A 53 19.80 6.83 -0.56
C ALA A 53 19.49 7.05 0.93
N GLN A 54 19.10 5.99 1.65
CA GLN A 54 18.83 6.02 3.08
C GLN A 54 20.06 6.35 3.88
N ASP A 55 21.18 5.66 3.63
CA ASP A 55 22.47 5.90 4.29
C ASP A 55 22.99 7.33 4.10
N ALA A 56 22.78 7.86 2.89
CA ALA A 56 23.22 9.22 2.55
C ALA A 56 22.19 10.30 2.94
N GLY A 57 21.01 9.94 3.46
CA GLY A 57 19.92 10.88 3.78
C GLY A 57 19.49 11.74 2.59
N ARG A 58 19.44 11.16 1.39
CA ARG A 58 19.12 11.87 0.13
C ARG A 58 17.89 11.28 -0.57
N SER A 59 17.39 11.99 -1.57
CA SER A 59 16.35 11.49 -2.46
C SER A 59 16.84 10.29 -3.30
N LEU A 60 15.91 9.46 -3.78
CA LEU A 60 16.18 8.32 -4.64
C LEU A 60 16.77 8.76 -6.00
N ASN A 61 17.82 8.09 -6.44
CA ASN A 61 18.41 8.27 -7.76
C ASN A 61 17.87 7.22 -8.74
N PHE A 62 16.78 7.53 -9.41
CA PHE A 62 16.12 6.60 -10.34
C PHE A 62 17.00 6.17 -11.51
N SER A 63 18.01 6.96 -11.90
CA SER A 63 18.97 6.56 -12.95
C SER A 63 19.85 5.37 -12.51
N ALA A 64 20.13 5.22 -11.23
CA ALA A 64 20.87 4.08 -10.69
C ALA A 64 20.02 2.79 -10.64
N MET A 65 18.70 2.92 -10.51
CA MET A 65 17.76 1.79 -10.45
C MET A 65 17.53 1.11 -11.82
N GLY A 66 17.95 1.73 -12.92
CA GLY A 66 17.79 1.23 -14.27
C GLY A 66 16.60 1.83 -15.01
N ASN A 67 16.00 1.06 -15.91
CA ASN A 67 14.89 1.56 -16.73
C ASN A 67 13.55 1.39 -15.98
N ILE A 68 13.20 2.39 -15.16
CA ILE A 68 11.95 2.46 -14.42
C ILE A 68 11.06 3.53 -15.04
N GLY A 69 9.82 3.17 -15.36
CA GLY A 69 8.85 4.10 -15.97
C GLY A 69 8.54 5.30 -15.05
N THR A 70 8.23 6.45 -15.66
CA THR A 70 7.96 7.71 -14.91
C THR A 70 6.89 7.57 -13.85
N ARG A 71 5.85 6.77 -14.08
CA ARG A 71 4.78 6.54 -13.11
C ARG A 71 5.31 5.84 -11.85
N VAL A 72 6.17 4.84 -12.02
CA VAL A 72 6.79 4.11 -10.89
C VAL A 72 7.73 5.03 -10.11
N GLN A 73 8.55 5.83 -10.83
CA GLN A 73 9.42 6.84 -10.19
C GLN A 73 8.61 7.80 -9.32
N GLN A 74 7.49 8.33 -9.83
CA GLN A 74 6.60 9.22 -9.07
C GLN A 74 6.00 8.54 -7.85
N SER A 75 5.53 7.29 -7.99
CA SER A 75 4.97 6.50 -6.90
C SER A 75 5.99 6.28 -5.78
N MET A 76 7.20 5.84 -6.14
CA MET A 76 8.28 5.63 -5.18
C MET A 76 8.73 6.94 -4.53
N ALA A 77 8.83 8.04 -5.28
CA ALA A 77 9.21 9.34 -4.73
C ALA A 77 8.19 9.84 -3.71
N MET A 78 6.88 9.73 -3.99
CA MET A 78 5.82 10.11 -3.05
C MET A 78 5.86 9.28 -1.77
N LEU A 79 6.10 7.97 -1.88
CA LEU A 79 6.26 7.11 -0.71
C LEU A 79 7.50 7.54 0.10
N TRP A 80 8.62 7.73 -0.57
CA TRP A 80 9.89 8.15 0.03
C TRP A 80 9.81 9.48 0.76
N GLU A 81 9.17 10.48 0.15
CA GLU A 81 9.01 11.81 0.76
C GLU A 81 8.19 11.78 2.06
N ASN A 82 7.23 10.87 2.16
CA ASN A 82 6.38 10.73 3.35
C ASN A 82 6.99 9.78 4.38
N CYS A 83 7.68 8.76 3.94
CA CYS A 83 8.26 7.72 4.79
C CYS A 83 9.41 7.05 4.04
N PRO A 84 10.67 7.49 4.22
CA PRO A 84 11.83 6.78 3.72
C PRO A 84 11.85 5.33 4.20
N PHE A 85 12.50 4.45 3.47
CA PHE A 85 12.57 3.03 3.77
C PHE A 85 13.91 2.43 3.33
N GLU A 86 14.24 1.27 3.88
CA GLU A 86 15.41 0.50 3.50
C GLU A 86 15.10 -0.99 3.45
N CYS A 87 15.89 -1.74 2.73
CA CYS A 87 15.89 -3.20 2.77
C CYS A 87 17.03 -3.67 3.70
N THR A 88 16.67 -4.34 4.79
CA THR A 88 17.66 -4.81 5.77
C THR A 88 18.33 -6.12 5.39
N ASP A 89 17.81 -6.82 4.38
CA ASP A 89 18.29 -8.11 3.94
C ASP A 89 19.33 -7.95 2.81
N GLU A 90 20.50 -8.55 2.97
CA GLU A 90 21.56 -8.57 1.94
C GLU A 90 21.23 -9.51 0.78
N GLU A 91 20.49 -10.58 1.03
CA GLU A 91 20.06 -11.56 0.02
C GLU A 91 18.58 -11.91 0.19
N ILE A 92 17.82 -11.75 -0.90
CA ILE A 92 16.40 -12.06 -0.98
C ILE A 92 16.19 -13.11 -2.04
N ILE A 93 15.49 -14.19 -1.70
CA ILE A 93 15.15 -15.27 -2.63
C ILE A 93 13.63 -15.42 -2.60
N GLU A 94 12.96 -15.05 -3.71
CA GLU A 94 11.51 -15.07 -3.78
C GLU A 94 10.99 -15.81 -5.01
N HIS A 95 9.76 -16.29 -4.89
CA HIS A 95 8.99 -16.84 -5.99
C HIS A 95 8.43 -15.72 -6.87
N CYS A 96 8.42 -15.92 -8.20
CA CYS A 96 7.79 -15.00 -9.12
C CYS A 96 6.43 -15.52 -9.58
N ILE A 97 5.40 -14.70 -9.44
CA ILE A 97 4.04 -15.02 -9.89
C ILE A 97 3.88 -14.56 -11.33
N THR A 98 3.48 -15.46 -12.23
CA THR A 98 3.05 -15.10 -13.58
C THR A 98 1.64 -14.52 -13.52
N THR A 99 1.47 -13.31 -14.06
CA THR A 99 0.18 -12.61 -14.15
C THR A 99 -0.33 -12.59 -15.60
N GLY A 100 -1.54 -12.12 -15.82
CA GLY A 100 -2.09 -11.98 -17.19
C GLY A 100 -1.32 -10.98 -18.05
N THR A 101 -0.64 -10.01 -17.46
CA THR A 101 0.09 -8.93 -18.14
C THR A 101 1.62 -9.10 -18.10
N GLY A 102 2.14 -9.90 -17.19
CA GLY A 102 3.59 -10.08 -17.02
C GLY A 102 3.94 -10.90 -15.80
N TYR A 103 4.72 -10.32 -14.90
CA TYR A 103 5.27 -10.98 -13.72
C TYR A 103 5.10 -10.12 -12.47
N GLN A 104 5.09 -10.75 -11.29
CA GLN A 104 5.01 -10.06 -10.01
C GLN A 104 5.91 -10.76 -9.00
N VAL A 105 6.70 -9.98 -8.28
CA VAL A 105 7.47 -10.41 -7.11
C VAL A 105 6.86 -9.77 -5.87
N ARG A 106 6.69 -10.57 -4.83
CA ARG A 106 6.11 -10.14 -3.55
C ARG A 106 7.10 -10.37 -2.42
N ASN A 107 6.71 -10.02 -1.19
CA ASN A 107 7.48 -10.21 0.04
C ASN A 107 8.85 -9.49 0.04
N ILE A 108 8.98 -8.40 -0.70
CA ILE A 108 10.22 -7.61 -0.66
C ILE A 108 10.26 -6.88 0.69
N PRO A 109 11.18 -7.25 1.61
CA PRO A 109 11.18 -6.71 2.96
C PRO A 109 11.64 -5.26 2.97
N LEU A 110 10.86 -4.40 3.62
CA LEU A 110 11.18 -2.98 3.79
C LEU A 110 11.00 -2.59 5.25
N MET A 111 12.02 -1.94 5.80
CA MET A 111 11.94 -1.25 7.07
C MET A 111 11.61 0.21 6.81
N MET A 112 10.39 0.60 7.18
CA MET A 112 9.89 1.96 6.98
C MET A 112 10.44 2.87 8.09
N LYS A 113 10.96 4.05 7.70
CA LYS A 113 11.52 5.06 8.62
C LYS A 113 10.75 6.38 8.51
N PRO A 114 9.55 6.45 9.07
CA PRO A 114 8.71 7.63 8.94
C PRO A 114 9.34 8.87 9.54
N THR A 115 9.16 9.98 8.86
CA THR A 115 9.63 11.29 9.29
C THR A 115 8.64 11.98 10.22
N GLY A 116 9.11 12.80 11.18
CA GLY A 116 8.29 13.60 12.09
C GLY A 116 8.24 13.06 13.52
N GLU A 117 7.54 13.77 14.40
CA GLU A 117 7.31 13.34 15.79
C GLU A 117 6.35 12.13 15.83
N ARG A 118 6.79 11.04 16.46
CA ARG A 118 6.04 9.79 16.53
C ARG A 118 5.94 9.26 17.95
N GLU A 119 4.76 8.68 18.24
CA GLU A 119 4.55 7.83 19.43
C GLU A 119 4.77 6.34 19.15
N PHE A 120 4.98 5.97 17.88
CA PHE A 120 5.22 4.60 17.43
C PHE A 120 6.71 4.30 17.37
N GLY A 121 7.08 3.01 17.38
CA GLY A 121 8.48 2.58 17.22
C GLY A 121 9.19 3.28 16.05
N GLU A 122 10.50 3.41 16.15
CA GLU A 122 11.31 4.16 15.19
C GLU A 122 11.22 3.58 13.77
N ASP A 123 11.08 2.25 13.69
CA ASP A 123 11.03 1.51 12.43
C ASP A 123 9.77 0.64 12.35
N GLU A 124 9.27 0.44 11.14
CA GLU A 124 8.10 -0.37 10.86
C GLU A 124 8.35 -1.31 9.70
N TYR A 125 8.17 -2.62 9.92
CA TYR A 125 8.25 -3.62 8.87
C TYR A 125 7.04 -3.56 7.94
N GLN A 126 7.31 -3.55 6.65
CA GLN A 126 6.33 -3.70 5.57
C GLN A 126 6.94 -4.55 4.46
N GLU A 127 6.11 -5.05 3.58
CA GLU A 127 6.55 -5.75 2.38
C GLU A 127 6.11 -4.97 1.14
N ALA A 128 6.94 -4.98 0.10
CA ALA A 128 6.59 -4.42 -1.18
C ALA A 128 6.27 -5.48 -2.22
N VAL A 129 5.49 -5.05 -3.20
CA VAL A 129 5.20 -5.78 -4.44
C VAL A 129 5.79 -5.00 -5.59
N ILE A 130 6.47 -5.71 -6.49
CA ILE A 130 6.99 -5.16 -7.73
C ILE A 130 6.40 -5.95 -8.89
N SER A 131 5.68 -5.27 -9.79
CA SER A 131 5.13 -5.89 -10.99
C SER A 131 5.97 -5.52 -12.22
N PHE A 132 6.01 -6.43 -13.18
CA PHE A 132 6.79 -6.33 -14.41
C PHE A 132 5.94 -6.69 -15.61
N ASP A 133 6.21 -6.04 -16.75
CA ASP A 133 5.66 -6.46 -18.04
C ASP A 133 6.25 -7.83 -18.48
N LYS A 134 5.77 -8.35 -19.61
CA LYS A 134 6.27 -9.61 -20.21
C LYS A 134 7.75 -9.59 -20.60
N HIS A 135 8.34 -8.41 -20.66
CA HIS A 135 9.76 -8.19 -20.99
C HIS A 135 10.62 -7.92 -19.76
N GLY A 136 10.06 -7.97 -18.54
CA GLY A 136 10.75 -7.72 -17.27
C GLY A 136 11.04 -6.23 -17.02
N ASN A 137 10.29 -5.30 -17.62
CA ASN A 137 10.36 -3.89 -17.24
C ASN A 137 9.45 -3.65 -16.03
N VAL A 138 9.87 -2.79 -15.10
CA VAL A 138 9.09 -2.46 -13.91
C VAL A 138 7.87 -1.61 -14.28
N GLU A 139 6.68 -2.08 -13.94
CA GLU A 139 5.40 -1.40 -14.17
C GLU A 139 4.81 -0.77 -12.92
N SER A 140 5.06 -1.36 -11.73
CA SER A 140 4.57 -0.84 -10.47
C SER A 140 5.45 -1.21 -9.29
N PHE A 141 5.35 -0.37 -8.24
CA PHE A 141 5.95 -0.60 -6.92
C PHE A 141 4.95 -0.11 -5.87
N TYR A 142 4.51 -0.98 -4.97
CA TYR A 142 3.57 -0.63 -3.90
C TYR A 142 3.69 -1.55 -2.70
N LEU A 143 3.09 -1.15 -1.57
CA LEU A 143 3.11 -1.94 -0.34
C LEU A 143 2.09 -3.07 -0.42
N SER A 144 2.52 -4.27 -0.03
CA SER A 144 1.71 -5.48 -0.12
C SER A 144 0.71 -5.62 1.03
N ILE A 145 -0.38 -6.33 0.79
CA ILE A 145 -1.09 -7.05 1.85
C ILE A 145 -0.30 -8.32 2.20
N SER A 146 -0.58 -8.92 3.35
CA SER A 146 0.13 -10.15 3.71
C SER A 146 -0.10 -11.27 2.68
N MET A 147 0.92 -12.11 2.44
CA MET A 147 0.83 -13.22 1.49
C MET A 147 -0.32 -14.18 1.86
N ASN A 148 -0.58 -14.40 3.14
CA ASN A 148 -1.69 -15.26 3.57
C ASN A 148 -3.04 -14.71 3.13
N LEU A 149 -3.28 -13.41 3.27
CA LEU A 149 -4.51 -12.76 2.81
C LEU A 149 -4.64 -12.85 1.29
N TYR A 150 -3.56 -12.57 0.57
CA TYR A 150 -3.52 -12.70 -0.89
C TYR A 150 -3.89 -14.12 -1.34
N MET A 151 -3.25 -15.14 -0.76
CA MET A 151 -3.51 -16.54 -1.12
C MET A 151 -4.89 -17.02 -0.72
N ASN A 152 -5.48 -16.53 0.38
CA ASN A 152 -6.85 -16.87 0.77
C ASN A 152 -7.87 -16.42 -0.26
N VAL A 153 -7.71 -15.20 -0.79
CA VAL A 153 -8.59 -14.67 -1.86
C VAL A 153 -8.41 -15.46 -3.16
N ILE A 154 -7.17 -15.84 -3.50
CA ILE A 154 -6.85 -16.53 -4.76
C ILE A 154 -7.27 -18.01 -4.74
N LYS A 155 -7.13 -18.69 -3.61
CA LYS A 155 -7.41 -20.16 -3.48
C LYS A 155 -8.89 -20.51 -3.33
N SER A 156 -9.79 -19.55 -3.14
CA SER A 156 -11.22 -19.86 -3.09
C SER A 156 -11.67 -20.48 -4.43
N ASN A 157 -12.31 -21.66 -4.40
CA ASN A 157 -12.69 -22.51 -5.55
C ASN A 157 -13.45 -21.75 -6.66
N LEU A 158 -12.76 -21.39 -7.77
CA LEU A 158 -13.30 -20.50 -8.77
C LEU A 158 -12.88 -20.88 -10.20
N GLU A 159 -13.69 -20.47 -11.17
CA GLU A 159 -13.37 -20.52 -12.60
C GLU A 159 -12.14 -19.63 -12.92
N LEU A 160 -11.36 -20.01 -13.94
CA LEU A 160 -10.13 -19.30 -14.36
C LEU A 160 -10.36 -17.79 -14.61
N THR A 161 -11.52 -17.42 -15.15
CA THR A 161 -11.88 -16.02 -15.40
C THR A 161 -12.02 -15.21 -14.11
N ASP A 162 -12.56 -15.83 -13.06
CA ASP A 162 -12.72 -15.20 -11.76
C ASP A 162 -11.37 -15.09 -11.02
N LEU A 163 -10.48 -16.06 -11.18
CA LEU A 163 -9.13 -16.00 -10.64
C LEU A 163 -8.36 -14.78 -11.15
N ARG A 164 -8.36 -14.54 -12.47
CA ARG A 164 -7.72 -13.37 -13.07
C ARG A 164 -8.30 -12.06 -12.53
N ARG A 165 -9.65 -12.00 -12.41
CA ARG A 165 -10.33 -10.82 -11.85
C ARG A 165 -9.95 -10.58 -10.41
N ARG A 166 -9.86 -11.62 -9.58
CA ARG A 166 -9.44 -11.49 -8.18
C ARG A 166 -8.00 -11.03 -8.03
N GLN A 167 -7.07 -11.50 -8.88
CA GLN A 167 -5.70 -10.97 -8.91
C GLN A 167 -5.71 -9.47 -9.23
N LEU A 168 -6.44 -9.06 -10.26
CA LEU A 168 -6.57 -7.66 -10.64
C LEU A 168 -7.19 -6.80 -9.52
N ILE A 169 -8.23 -7.32 -8.83
CA ILE A 169 -8.86 -6.67 -7.68
C ILE A 169 -7.84 -6.47 -6.56
N LEU A 170 -7.07 -7.51 -6.21
CA LEU A 170 -6.05 -7.41 -5.16
C LEU A 170 -4.97 -6.40 -5.51
N ASP A 171 -4.50 -6.36 -6.76
CA ASP A 171 -3.55 -5.35 -7.22
C ASP A 171 -4.09 -3.92 -7.04
N TYR A 172 -5.37 -3.69 -7.37
CA TYR A 172 -6.00 -2.39 -7.16
C TYR A 172 -6.23 -2.06 -5.67
N VAL A 173 -6.57 -3.04 -4.85
CA VAL A 173 -6.72 -2.87 -3.39
C VAL A 173 -5.38 -2.47 -2.77
N GLU A 174 -4.28 -3.10 -3.16
CA GLU A 174 -2.93 -2.75 -2.69
C GLU A 174 -2.51 -1.36 -3.17
N GLN A 175 -2.78 -1.01 -4.44
CA GLN A 175 -2.54 0.34 -4.96
C GLN A 175 -3.38 1.39 -4.23
N PHE A 176 -4.64 1.09 -3.95
CA PHE A 176 -5.55 1.97 -3.20
C PHE A 176 -5.04 2.20 -1.77
N ARG A 177 -4.63 1.14 -1.06
CA ARG A 177 -3.97 1.27 0.24
C ARG A 177 -2.72 2.15 0.17
N THR A 178 -1.85 1.85 -0.79
CA THR A 178 -0.59 2.58 -0.98
C THR A 178 -0.82 4.05 -1.29
N ALA A 179 -1.87 4.38 -2.06
CA ALA A 179 -2.23 5.77 -2.37
C ALA A 179 -2.57 6.59 -1.12
N TYR A 180 -3.16 6.00 -0.09
CA TYR A 180 -3.35 6.68 1.20
C TYR A 180 -2.00 6.92 1.90
N ASN A 181 -1.13 5.92 1.94
CA ASN A 181 0.18 6.03 2.58
C ASN A 181 1.09 7.05 1.87
N GLN A 182 0.98 7.14 0.54
CA GLN A 182 1.68 8.13 -0.29
C GLN A 182 0.99 9.50 -0.33
N LYS A 183 -0.25 9.61 0.16
CA LYS A 183 -1.12 10.78 0.00
C LYS A 183 -1.40 11.13 -1.47
N ASP A 184 -1.47 10.11 -2.34
CA ASP A 184 -1.73 10.28 -3.77
C ASP A 184 -3.20 10.60 -4.04
N ILE A 185 -3.53 11.88 -3.86
CA ILE A 185 -4.89 12.38 -4.09
C ILE A 185 -5.33 12.26 -5.57
N LYS A 186 -4.36 12.21 -6.50
CA LYS A 186 -4.67 12.08 -7.93
C LYS A 186 -5.19 10.68 -8.25
N PHE A 187 -4.48 9.65 -7.77
CA PHE A 187 -4.93 8.27 -7.92
C PHE A 187 -6.29 8.07 -7.26
N LEU A 188 -6.45 8.53 -6.01
CA LEU A 188 -7.72 8.40 -5.28
C LEU A 188 -8.87 9.13 -5.99
N ASN A 189 -8.62 10.27 -6.60
CA ASN A 189 -9.65 10.95 -7.40
C ASN A 189 -9.98 10.21 -8.70
N GLN A 190 -9.04 9.50 -9.32
CA GLN A 190 -9.25 8.76 -10.56
C GLN A 190 -9.97 7.42 -10.34
N VAL A 191 -9.69 6.74 -9.22
CA VAL A 191 -10.23 5.42 -8.94
C VAL A 191 -11.71 5.45 -8.51
N PHE A 192 -12.19 6.56 -7.95
CA PHE A 192 -13.61 6.73 -7.67
C PHE A 192 -14.38 7.17 -8.92
N SER A 193 -15.52 6.57 -9.15
CA SER A 193 -16.47 7.04 -10.17
C SER A 193 -16.96 8.46 -9.83
N ASP A 194 -17.41 9.24 -10.82
CA ASP A 194 -17.83 10.61 -10.58
C ASP A 194 -19.10 10.72 -9.72
N ASP A 195 -19.92 9.67 -9.77
CA ASP A 195 -21.16 9.51 -9.00
C ASP A 195 -20.97 8.62 -7.75
N ALA A 196 -19.72 8.34 -7.35
CA ALA A 196 -19.43 7.45 -6.24
C ALA A 196 -20.15 7.86 -4.95
N LEU A 197 -20.83 6.90 -4.33
CA LEU A 197 -21.44 7.03 -3.02
C LEU A 197 -20.41 6.72 -1.93
N ILE A 198 -20.11 7.70 -1.08
CA ILE A 198 -19.17 7.53 0.01
C ILE A 198 -19.90 7.68 1.34
N ILE A 199 -19.85 6.65 2.18
CA ILE A 199 -20.50 6.59 3.49
C ILE A 199 -19.44 6.41 4.56
N THR A 200 -19.42 7.26 5.57
CA THR A 200 -18.53 7.14 6.72
C THR A 200 -19.32 7.10 8.01
N GLY A 201 -19.10 6.07 8.82
CA GLY A 201 -19.69 5.91 10.13
C GLY A 201 -18.88 6.63 11.21
N LYS A 202 -19.54 7.21 12.17
CA LYS A 202 -18.94 7.79 13.37
C LYS A 202 -19.72 7.34 14.59
N VAL A 203 -19.02 6.82 15.61
CA VAL A 203 -19.65 6.54 16.90
C VAL A 203 -20.02 7.84 17.59
N ILE A 204 -21.28 8.02 17.91
CA ILE A 204 -21.75 9.12 18.73
C ILE A 204 -22.22 8.57 20.09
N THR A 205 -21.81 9.25 21.16
CA THR A 205 -22.20 8.91 22.54
C THR A 205 -23.25 9.92 23.01
N THR A 206 -24.41 9.43 23.39
CA THR A 206 -25.48 10.24 23.97
C THR A 206 -25.54 9.99 25.47
N LYS A 207 -25.47 11.07 26.27
CA LYS A 207 -25.72 11.02 27.71
C LYS A 207 -27.21 11.26 27.95
N HIS A 208 -27.83 10.36 28.69
CA HIS A 208 -29.23 10.45 29.06
C HIS A 208 -29.38 11.09 30.46
N ALA A 209 -30.51 11.77 30.66
CA ALA A 209 -30.81 12.45 31.93
C ALA A 209 -30.78 11.52 33.14
N GLU A 210 -30.99 10.22 32.91
CA GLU A 210 -31.01 9.16 33.93
C GLU A 210 -29.59 8.63 34.29
N GLY A 211 -28.54 9.26 33.73
CA GLY A 211 -27.14 8.97 34.09
C GLY A 211 -26.48 7.86 33.28
N PHE A 212 -27.18 7.17 32.39
CA PHE A 212 -26.57 6.21 31.49
C PHE A 212 -26.13 6.83 30.13
N THR A 213 -25.19 6.17 29.45
CA THR A 213 -24.74 6.55 28.13
C THR A 213 -25.14 5.49 27.13
N SER A 214 -25.60 5.91 25.93
CA SER A 214 -25.80 5.04 24.78
C SER A 214 -24.85 5.43 23.65
N GLN A 215 -24.42 4.45 22.85
CA GLN A 215 -23.61 4.69 21.66
C GLN A 215 -24.31 4.13 20.44
N LYS A 216 -24.21 4.86 19.31
CA LYS A 216 -24.69 4.42 18.02
C LYS A 216 -23.78 4.93 16.89
N ILE A 217 -23.80 4.26 15.76
CA ILE A 217 -23.14 4.77 14.56
C ILE A 217 -24.04 5.81 13.89
N GLN A 218 -23.49 6.96 13.60
CA GLN A 218 -24.09 7.95 12.71
C GLN A 218 -23.37 7.90 11.36
N TYR A 219 -24.13 7.67 10.30
CA TYR A 219 -23.60 7.62 8.94
C TYR A 219 -23.69 8.99 8.27
N ASN A 220 -22.59 9.39 7.66
CA ASN A 220 -22.48 10.59 6.85
C ASN A 220 -22.26 10.19 5.39
N LYS A 221 -23.16 10.61 4.50
CA LYS A 221 -23.08 10.40 3.05
C LYS A 221 -22.41 11.60 2.41
N GLN A 222 -21.44 11.35 1.53
CA GLN A 222 -20.65 12.37 0.84
C GLN A 222 -20.56 12.04 -0.65
N SER A 223 -20.45 13.07 -1.49
CA SER A 223 -20.03 12.91 -2.88
C SER A 223 -18.53 12.65 -2.94
N LYS A 224 -18.06 12.12 -4.08
CA LYS A 224 -16.61 12.01 -4.41
C LYS A 224 -15.88 13.33 -4.15
N GLU A 225 -16.41 14.44 -4.68
CA GLU A 225 -15.80 15.77 -4.55
C GLU A 225 -15.59 16.18 -3.08
N GLN A 226 -16.64 16.04 -2.26
CA GLN A 226 -16.56 16.35 -0.83
C GLN A 226 -15.54 15.48 -0.11
N TYR A 227 -15.54 14.18 -0.41
CA TYR A 227 -14.62 13.23 0.19
C TYR A 227 -13.16 13.55 -0.17
N ILE A 228 -12.84 13.74 -1.43
CA ILE A 228 -11.49 14.08 -1.92
C ILE A 228 -11.00 15.40 -1.33
N LYS A 229 -11.88 16.42 -1.25
CA LYS A 229 -11.56 17.70 -0.60
C LYS A 229 -11.21 17.52 0.88
N ASN A 230 -12.02 16.76 1.62
CA ASN A 230 -11.80 16.48 3.04
C ASN A 230 -10.50 15.69 3.25
N LEU A 231 -10.29 14.65 2.43
CA LEU A 231 -9.09 13.81 2.48
C LEU A 231 -7.82 14.61 2.17
N SER A 232 -7.86 15.50 1.18
CA SER A 232 -6.76 16.42 0.89
C SER A 232 -6.40 17.30 2.09
N GLY A 233 -7.40 17.72 2.86
CA GLY A 233 -7.20 18.44 4.12
C GLY A 233 -6.54 17.57 5.20
N VAL A 234 -6.93 16.28 5.30
CA VAL A 234 -6.29 15.31 6.20
C VAL A 234 -4.83 15.10 5.82
N PHE A 235 -4.55 14.87 4.54
CA PHE A 235 -3.20 14.65 4.01
C PHE A 235 -2.24 15.82 4.30
N LYS A 236 -2.76 17.06 4.19
CA LYS A 236 -1.95 18.27 4.48
C LYS A 236 -1.62 18.44 5.97
N ARG A 237 -2.50 17.98 6.87
CA ARG A 237 -2.32 18.16 8.31
C ARG A 237 -1.47 17.08 8.97
N ASN A 238 -1.28 15.94 8.32
CA ASN A 238 -0.55 14.81 8.86
C ASN A 238 0.74 14.61 8.06
N SER A 239 1.88 14.60 8.74
CA SER A 239 3.19 14.31 8.13
C SER A 239 3.25 12.86 7.65
N TYR A 240 2.71 11.94 8.43
CA TYR A 240 2.68 10.51 8.15
C TYR A 240 1.28 9.94 8.28
N ILE A 241 0.92 9.03 7.38
CA ILE A 241 -0.30 8.25 7.40
C ILE A 241 0.07 6.80 7.09
N LYS A 242 -0.38 5.88 7.95
CA LYS A 242 -0.30 4.44 7.72
C LYS A 242 -1.70 3.87 7.63
N VAL A 243 -1.98 3.20 6.53
CA VAL A 243 -3.20 2.43 6.33
C VAL A 243 -2.82 0.96 6.17
N THR A 244 -3.51 0.09 6.89
CA THR A 244 -3.39 -1.38 6.76
C THR A 244 -4.72 -1.96 6.31
N PHE A 245 -4.66 -3.08 5.61
CA PHE A 245 -5.81 -3.85 5.17
C PHE A 245 -5.66 -5.31 5.61
N ASP A 246 -6.68 -5.82 6.30
CA ASP A 246 -6.77 -7.19 6.80
C ASP A 246 -8.15 -7.77 6.50
N ASP A 247 -8.33 -9.08 6.70
CA ASP A 247 -9.61 -9.80 6.54
C ASP A 247 -10.32 -9.51 5.22
N ILE A 248 -9.60 -9.62 4.09
CA ILE A 248 -10.12 -9.27 2.78
C ILE A 248 -11.03 -10.37 2.25
N GLU A 249 -12.28 -10.01 2.00
CA GLU A 249 -13.29 -10.85 1.33
C GLU A 249 -13.66 -10.22 -0.01
N VAL A 250 -13.63 -11.03 -1.09
CA VAL A 250 -14.03 -10.60 -2.44
C VAL A 250 -15.23 -11.40 -2.88
N MET A 251 -16.32 -10.72 -3.17
CA MET A 251 -17.57 -11.29 -3.62
C MET A 251 -17.94 -10.74 -5.00
N ARG A 252 -18.19 -11.63 -5.96
CA ARG A 252 -18.72 -11.26 -7.28
C ARG A 252 -20.20 -10.94 -7.19
N HIS A 253 -20.65 -9.90 -7.88
CA HIS A 253 -22.07 -9.58 -7.95
C HIS A 253 -22.85 -10.71 -8.69
N PRO A 254 -23.99 -11.20 -8.13
CA PRO A 254 -24.67 -12.37 -8.65
C PRO A 254 -25.29 -12.16 -10.05
N VAL A 255 -25.65 -10.93 -10.38
CA VAL A 255 -26.31 -10.59 -11.66
C VAL A 255 -25.36 -9.91 -12.62
N ASN A 256 -24.57 -8.92 -12.15
CA ASN A 256 -23.63 -8.17 -13.00
C ASN A 256 -22.20 -8.70 -12.83
N PRO A 257 -21.66 -9.46 -13.81
CA PRO A 257 -20.38 -10.15 -13.68
C PRO A 257 -19.18 -9.21 -13.63
N ASN A 258 -19.34 -7.92 -13.91
CA ASN A 258 -18.25 -6.95 -13.86
C ASN A 258 -18.14 -6.23 -12.52
N PHE A 259 -19.13 -6.41 -11.62
CA PHE A 259 -19.13 -5.79 -10.31
C PHE A 259 -18.66 -6.77 -9.23
N TYR A 260 -17.82 -6.25 -8.34
CA TYR A 260 -17.27 -6.98 -7.20
C TYR A 260 -17.34 -6.14 -5.94
N GLY A 261 -17.87 -6.73 -4.86
CA GLY A 261 -17.77 -6.22 -3.50
C GLY A 261 -16.47 -6.68 -2.87
N VAL A 262 -15.76 -5.76 -2.25
CA VAL A 262 -14.58 -6.06 -1.44
C VAL A 262 -14.83 -5.52 -0.04
N THR A 263 -14.92 -6.43 0.94
CA THR A 263 -15.02 -6.09 2.36
C THR A 263 -13.67 -6.39 3.01
N LEU A 264 -13.18 -5.48 3.84
CA LEU A 264 -11.92 -5.66 4.54
C LEU A 264 -11.89 -4.89 5.87
N LEU A 265 -11.01 -5.29 6.77
CA LEU A 265 -10.68 -4.55 7.98
C LEU A 265 -9.59 -3.53 7.66
N GLN A 266 -9.88 -2.25 7.82
CA GLN A 266 -8.93 -1.15 7.63
C GLN A 266 -8.45 -0.63 8.96
N GLY A 267 -7.14 -0.63 9.18
CA GLY A 267 -6.48 0.16 10.20
C GLY A 267 -6.04 1.51 9.63
N TRP A 268 -6.27 2.59 10.37
CA TRP A 268 -5.78 3.93 10.05
C TRP A 268 -4.98 4.50 11.20
N THR A 269 -3.77 4.94 10.93
CA THR A 269 -2.91 5.62 11.89
C THR A 269 -2.38 6.91 11.30
N SER A 270 -2.52 8.02 12.03
CA SER A 270 -1.96 9.31 11.67
C SER A 270 -1.63 10.14 12.92
N GLY A 271 -0.35 10.40 13.17
CA GLY A 271 0.09 11.02 14.41
C GLY A 271 -0.33 10.18 15.62
N ARG A 272 -1.11 10.77 16.53
CA ARG A 272 -1.68 10.09 17.72
C ARG A 272 -3.05 9.45 17.47
N TYR A 273 -3.62 9.66 16.31
CA TYR A 273 -4.92 9.10 15.97
C TYR A 273 -4.76 7.70 15.39
N HIS A 274 -5.54 6.76 15.93
CA HIS A 274 -5.67 5.40 15.43
C HIS A 274 -7.13 4.98 15.47
N ASP A 275 -7.60 4.33 14.40
CA ASP A 275 -8.87 3.63 14.38
C ASP A 275 -8.81 2.39 13.49
N ASP A 276 -9.67 1.42 13.83
CA ASP A 276 -9.94 0.23 13.04
C ASP A 276 -11.41 0.21 12.65
N GLY A 277 -11.69 -0.28 11.45
CA GLY A 277 -13.05 -0.38 10.98
C GLY A 277 -13.19 -1.17 9.69
N TYR A 278 -14.42 -1.57 9.40
CA TYR A 278 -14.76 -2.28 8.17
C TYR A 278 -14.89 -1.28 7.02
N LEU A 279 -14.14 -1.55 5.95
CA LEU A 279 -14.21 -0.86 4.68
C LEU A 279 -14.91 -1.79 3.69
N PHE A 280 -15.95 -1.31 3.02
CA PHE A 280 -16.53 -1.97 1.86
C PHE A 280 -16.31 -1.09 0.62
N LEU A 281 -15.91 -1.74 -0.48
CA LEU A 281 -15.68 -1.13 -1.79
C LEU A 281 -16.46 -1.88 -2.85
N LEU A 282 -17.28 -1.17 -3.62
CA LEU A 282 -17.93 -1.72 -4.80
C LEU A 282 -17.15 -1.32 -6.03
N TRP A 283 -16.51 -2.30 -6.67
CA TRP A 283 -15.70 -2.13 -7.87
C TRP A 283 -16.47 -2.47 -9.13
N ASP A 284 -16.33 -1.63 -10.14
CA ASP A 284 -16.75 -1.87 -11.53
C ASP A 284 -15.53 -2.14 -12.42
N PHE A 285 -15.47 -3.34 -12.99
CA PHE A 285 -14.46 -3.81 -13.93
C PHE A 285 -14.98 -3.88 -15.37
N THR A 286 -16.00 -3.13 -15.73
CA THR A 286 -16.47 -3.00 -17.13
C THR A 286 -15.32 -2.53 -18.03
N ASN A 287 -14.49 -1.63 -17.51
CA ASN A 287 -13.20 -1.27 -18.11
C ASN A 287 -12.05 -1.79 -17.22
N GLU A 288 -11.50 -2.96 -17.55
CA GLU A 288 -10.40 -3.58 -16.78
C GLU A 288 -9.12 -2.73 -16.74
N SER A 289 -8.91 -1.86 -17.72
CA SER A 289 -7.73 -0.97 -17.74
C SER A 289 -7.87 0.25 -16.83
N ALA A 290 -9.08 0.58 -16.42
CA ALA A 290 -9.39 1.70 -15.54
C ALA A 290 -10.63 1.38 -14.70
N PRO A 291 -10.58 0.40 -13.79
CA PRO A 291 -11.71 0.06 -12.93
C PRO A 291 -12.01 1.21 -11.97
N GLN A 292 -13.28 1.32 -11.58
CA GLN A 292 -13.76 2.41 -10.73
C GLN A 292 -14.48 1.88 -9.49
N ILE A 293 -14.41 2.66 -8.42
CA ILE A 293 -15.16 2.41 -7.19
C ILE A 293 -16.44 3.24 -7.22
N HIS A 294 -17.59 2.58 -7.22
CA HIS A 294 -18.92 3.22 -7.17
C HIS A 294 -19.42 3.44 -5.75
N VAL A 295 -19.06 2.57 -4.82
CA VAL A 295 -19.43 2.72 -3.40
C VAL A 295 -18.20 2.51 -2.54
N ARG A 296 -18.03 3.38 -1.56
CA ARG A 296 -17.10 3.22 -0.45
C ARG A 296 -17.84 3.46 0.85
N THR A 297 -17.83 2.46 1.74
CA THR A 297 -18.32 2.66 3.11
C THR A 297 -17.19 2.45 4.11
N TRP A 298 -17.30 3.06 5.26
CA TRP A 298 -16.46 2.78 6.42
C TRP A 298 -17.31 2.78 7.69
N GLN A 299 -17.12 1.77 8.53
CA GLN A 299 -17.80 1.59 9.81
C GLN A 299 -16.77 1.23 10.88
N PRO A 300 -16.88 1.74 12.12
CA PRO A 300 -16.01 1.30 13.21
C PRO A 300 -16.20 -0.20 13.46
N ASP A 301 -15.11 -0.89 13.81
CA ASP A 301 -15.12 -2.34 14.15
C ASP A 301 -15.85 -2.64 15.45
N LYS A 302 -16.04 -1.63 16.32
CA LYS A 302 -16.63 -1.76 17.67
C LYS A 302 -17.57 -0.61 17.99
N ILE A 303 -18.61 -0.93 18.77
CA ILE A 303 -19.52 0.03 19.40
C ILE A 303 -19.61 -0.30 20.90
N GLY A 304 -19.32 0.67 21.77
CA GLY A 304 -19.35 0.46 23.20
C GLY A 304 -18.39 -0.63 23.69
N GLY A 305 -17.26 -0.80 23.01
CA GLY A 305 -16.26 -1.84 23.28
C GLY A 305 -16.64 -3.24 22.81
N LYS A 306 -17.80 -3.41 22.16
CA LYS A 306 -18.24 -4.69 21.58
C LYS A 306 -18.00 -4.69 20.06
N PRO A 307 -17.53 -5.80 19.46
CA PRO A 307 -17.41 -5.93 18.03
C PRO A 307 -18.73 -5.62 17.32
N LEU A 308 -18.65 -4.96 16.16
CA LEU A 308 -19.79 -4.77 15.28
C LEU A 308 -20.27 -6.14 14.78
N PRO A 309 -21.58 -6.47 14.88
CA PRO A 309 -22.11 -7.72 14.36
C PRO A 309 -21.85 -7.86 12.85
N LYS A 310 -21.49 -9.07 12.38
CA LYS A 310 -21.15 -9.30 10.97
C LYS A 310 -22.30 -8.98 10.00
N ASP A 311 -23.53 -9.17 10.43
CA ASP A 311 -24.75 -8.85 9.68
C ASP A 311 -25.06 -7.33 9.61
N GLU A 312 -24.37 -6.52 10.41
CA GLU A 312 -24.43 -5.05 10.36
C GLU A 312 -23.28 -4.42 9.54
N VAL A 313 -22.29 -5.25 9.10
CA VAL A 313 -21.20 -4.79 8.24
C VAL A 313 -21.69 -4.64 6.82
N PHE A 314 -21.48 -3.45 6.22
CA PHE A 314 -21.84 -3.22 4.82
C PHE A 314 -21.18 -4.25 3.89
N ASN A 315 -21.98 -4.76 2.98
CA ASN A 315 -21.58 -5.75 2.00
C ASN A 315 -22.32 -5.52 0.67
N LEU A 316 -22.11 -6.40 -0.29
CA LEU A 316 -22.64 -6.28 -1.64
C LEU A 316 -24.18 -6.22 -1.70
N SER A 317 -24.87 -6.90 -0.77
CA SER A 317 -26.34 -6.96 -0.74
C SER A 317 -27.02 -5.67 -0.26
N ASP A 318 -26.26 -4.71 0.29
CA ASP A 318 -26.79 -3.44 0.77
C ASP A 318 -26.94 -2.38 -0.34
N PHE A 319 -26.51 -2.70 -1.57
CA PHE A 319 -26.48 -1.77 -2.69
C PHE A 319 -27.15 -2.37 -3.93
N ASP A 320 -28.19 -1.70 -4.40
CA ASP A 320 -28.85 -2.00 -5.68
C ASP A 320 -28.00 -1.42 -6.83
N ILE A 321 -27.62 -2.31 -7.80
CA ILE A 321 -26.76 -1.97 -8.95
C ILE A 321 -27.43 -2.40 -10.25
#